data_86975ef51b264a55c5c6f762235575d2
#
_entry.id   86975ef51b264a55c5c6f762235575d2
#
_cell.length_a   1.000
_cell.length_b   1.000
_cell.length_c   1.000
_cell.angle_alpha   90.00
_cell.angle_beta   90.00
_cell.angle_gamma   90.00
#
_symmetry.space_group_name_H-M   'P 1'
#
loop_
_entity.id
_entity.type
_entity.pdbx_description
1 polymer ?
#
loop_
_entity_poly.entity_id
_entity_poly.type
_entity_poly.pdbx_seq_one_letter_code
_entity_poly.pdbx_strand_id
1 'polypeptide(L)'
;MNLEEYKGVYVFAQQVDNEVSSIALELIGKGKDLAKDLNTTVTAVLVGSNVMGLTEILGEYGADRVIVVDDPELKEYRTEPYTHALASVIEKYKPDVFLIGATAIGRDLGPRVCARIHTGLTADCTQLDIGDFPLVPTPGKEQKHNQLLMTRPAFGGNTIATIACPEFRPQMATVRPGVMQKLPREAGRKDRRSEEHTS
;
A
#
# COMPACT_ATOMS: atom_id res chain seq x y z
N MET A 1 -17.22 -11.70 1.18
CA MET A 1 -15.77 -11.60 1.52
C MET A 1 -15.63 -11.77 3.03
N ASN A 2 -14.74 -12.65 3.50
CA ASN A 2 -14.45 -12.76 4.93
C ASN A 2 -13.34 -11.78 5.28
N LEU A 3 -13.68 -10.66 5.92
CA LEU A 3 -12.72 -9.57 6.20
C LEU A 3 -11.65 -9.98 7.22
N GLU A 4 -11.93 -10.93 8.10
CA GLU A 4 -11.01 -11.40 9.14
C GLU A 4 -9.76 -12.13 8.58
N GLU A 5 -9.84 -12.60 7.34
CA GLU A 5 -8.70 -13.23 6.66
C GLU A 5 -7.67 -12.23 6.16
N TYR A 6 -8.06 -10.95 6.05
CA TYR A 6 -7.20 -9.89 5.51
C TYR A 6 -6.41 -9.22 6.62
N LYS A 7 -5.08 -9.34 6.56
CA LYS A 7 -4.17 -8.83 7.59
C LYS A 7 -2.91 -8.22 7.00
N GLY A 8 -2.36 -7.26 7.70
CA GLY A 8 -1.10 -6.62 7.35
C GLY A 8 -1.26 -5.37 6.51
N VAL A 9 -0.28 -4.50 6.61
CA VAL A 9 -0.14 -3.30 5.80
C VAL A 9 0.84 -3.58 4.68
N TYR A 10 0.38 -3.51 3.45
CA TYR A 10 1.20 -3.73 2.27
C TYR A 10 1.42 -2.42 1.54
N VAL A 11 2.58 -2.24 0.98
CA VAL A 11 2.92 -1.08 0.17
C VAL A 11 3.52 -1.51 -1.16
N PHE A 12 3.11 -0.87 -2.24
CA PHE A 12 3.77 -1.03 -3.53
C PHE A 12 5.11 -0.31 -3.49
N ALA A 13 6.19 -1.07 -3.53
CA ALA A 13 7.54 -0.54 -3.55
C ALA A 13 7.94 -0.16 -4.98
N GLN A 14 7.43 0.97 -5.47
CA GLN A 14 7.73 1.45 -6.80
C GLN A 14 9.23 1.57 -7.02
N GLN A 15 9.71 1.04 -8.12
CA GLN A 15 11.06 1.20 -8.64
C GLN A 15 11.01 1.59 -10.11
N VAL A 16 12.00 2.31 -10.57
CA VAL A 16 12.21 2.65 -11.98
C VAL A 16 13.69 2.43 -12.28
N ASP A 17 13.99 1.72 -13.35
CA ASP A 17 15.38 1.41 -13.74
C ASP A 17 16.23 0.78 -12.61
N ASN A 18 15.61 -0.11 -11.83
CA ASN A 18 16.22 -0.77 -10.67
C ASN A 18 16.67 0.20 -9.55
N GLU A 19 16.01 1.34 -9.45
CA GLU A 19 16.17 2.27 -8.33
C GLU A 19 14.83 2.41 -7.59
N VAL A 20 14.85 2.25 -6.27
CA VAL A 20 13.66 2.42 -5.43
C VAL A 20 13.26 3.88 -5.42
N SER A 21 12.00 4.15 -5.79
CA SER A 21 11.45 5.50 -5.78
C SER A 21 11.27 6.02 -4.35
N SER A 22 11.49 7.31 -4.15
CA SER A 22 11.35 7.96 -2.83
C SER A 22 9.99 7.69 -2.18
N ILE A 23 8.93 7.70 -2.96
CA ILE A 23 7.56 7.44 -2.46
C ILE A 23 7.42 6.04 -1.83
N ALA A 24 8.12 5.04 -2.33
CA ALA A 24 8.11 3.69 -1.74
C ALA A 24 8.61 3.71 -0.29
N LEU A 25 9.67 4.45 -0.02
CA LEU A 25 10.25 4.59 1.32
C LEU A 25 9.36 5.42 2.25
N GLU A 26 8.69 6.45 1.73
CA GLU A 26 7.68 7.22 2.46
C GLU A 26 6.50 6.32 2.88
N LEU A 27 6.01 5.48 1.97
CA LEU A 27 4.91 4.55 2.24
C LEU A 27 5.29 3.49 3.27
N ILE A 28 6.52 2.98 3.24
CA ILE A 28 7.01 2.07 4.27
C ILE A 28 7.00 2.75 5.64
N GLY A 29 7.47 3.98 5.73
CA GLY A 29 7.44 4.78 6.96
C GLY A 29 6.02 4.95 7.50
N LYS A 30 5.10 5.39 6.66
CA LYS A 30 3.68 5.52 7.06
C LYS A 30 3.04 4.16 7.35
N GLY A 31 3.39 3.15 6.58
CA GLY A 31 2.93 1.78 6.80
C GLY A 31 3.31 1.26 8.19
N LYS A 32 4.49 1.61 8.71
CA LYS A 32 4.91 1.25 10.07
C LYS A 32 4.01 1.88 11.14
N ASP A 33 3.62 3.15 10.97
CA ASP A 33 2.69 3.81 11.90
C ASP A 33 1.33 3.10 11.90
N LEU A 34 0.77 2.84 10.72
CA LEU A 34 -0.51 2.14 10.58
C LEU A 34 -0.44 0.71 11.12
N ALA A 35 0.64 -0.01 10.84
CA ALA A 35 0.84 -1.37 11.31
C ALA A 35 0.96 -1.44 12.84
N LYS A 36 1.55 -0.45 13.47
CA LYS A 36 1.62 -0.34 14.92
C LYS A 36 0.21 -0.21 15.52
N ASP A 37 -0.62 0.67 14.95
CA ASP A 37 -1.99 0.87 15.42
C ASP A 37 -2.87 -0.37 15.19
N LEU A 38 -2.61 -1.14 14.13
CA LEU A 38 -3.32 -2.39 13.81
C LEU A 38 -2.68 -3.62 14.45
N ASN A 39 -1.60 -3.47 15.21
CA ASN A 39 -0.83 -4.58 15.79
C ASN A 39 -0.43 -5.64 14.74
N THR A 40 0.15 -5.19 13.65
CA THR A 40 0.56 -6.02 12.50
C THR A 40 1.92 -5.58 11.94
N THR A 41 2.27 -6.05 10.76
CA THR A 41 3.54 -5.82 10.09
C THR A 41 3.38 -5.09 8.77
N VAL A 42 4.49 -4.54 8.25
CA VAL A 42 4.57 -3.91 6.93
C VAL A 42 5.26 -4.84 5.95
N THR A 43 4.59 -5.10 4.85
CA THR A 43 5.13 -5.85 3.71
C THR A 43 5.28 -4.94 2.50
N ALA A 44 6.48 -4.86 1.95
CA ALA A 44 6.73 -4.21 0.67
C ALA A 44 6.52 -5.20 -0.48
N VAL A 45 5.83 -4.78 -1.53
CA VAL A 45 5.66 -5.56 -2.76
C VAL A 45 6.49 -4.92 -3.85
N LEU A 46 7.52 -5.62 -4.29
CA LEU A 46 8.51 -5.18 -5.26
C LEU A 46 8.28 -5.91 -6.59
N VAL A 47 8.01 -5.17 -7.64
CA VAL A 47 7.71 -5.70 -8.97
C VAL A 47 8.72 -5.16 -9.98
N GLY A 48 9.33 -6.03 -10.75
CA GLY A 48 10.31 -5.63 -11.77
C GLY A 48 11.05 -6.81 -12.40
N SER A 49 12.19 -6.51 -12.98
CA SER A 49 13.10 -7.51 -13.55
C SER A 49 14.50 -7.32 -12.98
N ASN A 50 15.08 -8.39 -12.44
CA ASN A 50 16.36 -8.39 -11.73
C ASN A 50 16.38 -7.42 -10.53
N VAL A 51 15.30 -7.40 -9.76
CA VAL A 51 15.08 -6.44 -8.66
C VAL A 51 15.42 -6.99 -7.27
N MET A 52 15.81 -8.24 -7.14
CA MET A 52 16.12 -8.87 -5.85
C MET A 52 17.13 -8.08 -5.01
N GLY A 53 18.10 -7.41 -5.63
CA GLY A 53 19.06 -6.57 -4.93
C GLY A 53 18.47 -5.34 -4.20
N LEU A 54 17.23 -4.97 -4.51
CA LEU A 54 16.54 -3.84 -3.88
C LEU A 54 15.85 -4.21 -2.56
N THR A 55 15.76 -5.49 -2.22
CA THR A 55 15.12 -5.96 -0.98
C THR A 55 15.82 -5.44 0.26
N GLU A 56 17.14 -5.34 0.24
CA GLU A 56 17.95 -4.86 1.36
C GLU A 56 17.58 -3.42 1.74
N ILE A 57 17.52 -2.51 0.78
CA ILE A 57 17.18 -1.11 1.06
C ILE A 57 15.76 -0.96 1.58
N LEU A 58 14.81 -1.76 1.10
CA LEU A 58 13.43 -1.76 1.62
C LEU A 58 13.38 -2.21 3.08
N GLY A 59 14.15 -3.24 3.44
CA GLY A 59 14.30 -3.69 4.83
C GLY A 59 14.94 -2.64 5.72
N GLU A 60 15.99 -1.98 5.25
CA GLU A 60 16.70 -0.92 5.99
C GLU A 60 15.81 0.31 6.27
N TYR A 61 14.82 0.59 5.44
CA TYR A 61 13.84 1.66 5.65
C TYR A 61 12.58 1.22 6.37
N GLY A 62 12.51 -0.01 6.86
CA GLY A 62 11.48 -0.42 7.81
C GLY A 62 10.55 -1.54 7.35
N ALA A 63 10.64 -2.05 6.13
CA ALA A 63 9.85 -3.20 5.72
C ALA A 63 10.17 -4.42 6.60
N ASP A 64 9.13 -5.07 7.13
CA ASP A 64 9.30 -6.28 7.91
C ASP A 64 9.41 -7.51 7.01
N ARG A 65 8.85 -7.40 5.80
CA ARG A 65 8.85 -8.44 4.78
C ARG A 65 8.88 -7.79 3.40
N VAL A 66 9.53 -8.44 2.45
CA VAL A 66 9.47 -8.05 1.04
C VAL A 66 8.96 -9.24 0.22
N ILE A 67 7.94 -9.01 -0.59
CA ILE A 67 7.47 -9.95 -1.60
C ILE A 67 7.96 -9.43 -2.95
N VAL A 68 8.69 -10.26 -3.67
CA VAL A 68 9.28 -9.91 -4.96
C VAL A 68 8.56 -10.64 -6.08
N VAL A 69 8.11 -9.90 -7.08
CA VAL A 69 7.63 -10.45 -8.36
C VAL A 69 8.65 -10.06 -9.41
N ASP A 70 9.54 -10.99 -9.75
CA ASP A 70 10.66 -10.78 -10.64
C ASP A 70 10.46 -11.56 -11.95
N ASP A 71 10.22 -10.83 -13.04
CA ASP A 71 10.00 -11.42 -14.35
C ASP A 71 10.52 -10.48 -15.45
N PRO A 72 11.16 -10.98 -16.52
CA PRO A 72 11.65 -10.15 -17.63
C PRO A 72 10.58 -9.24 -18.25
N GLU A 73 9.31 -9.66 -18.26
CA GLU A 73 8.20 -8.86 -18.78
C GLU A 73 7.88 -7.63 -17.93
N LEU A 74 8.34 -7.61 -16.68
CA LEU A 74 8.13 -6.53 -15.72
C LEU A 74 9.28 -5.52 -15.71
N LYS A 75 10.24 -5.61 -16.66
CA LYS A 75 11.37 -4.70 -16.74
C LYS A 75 10.95 -3.25 -16.82
N GLU A 76 9.99 -2.97 -17.69
CA GLU A 76 9.41 -1.64 -17.83
C GLU A 76 7.96 -1.65 -17.38
N TYR A 77 7.51 -0.52 -16.82
CA TYR A 77 6.12 -0.43 -16.41
C TYR A 77 5.18 -0.56 -17.60
N ARG A 78 4.28 -1.53 -17.51
CA ARG A 78 3.10 -1.67 -18.36
C ARG A 78 1.91 -2.00 -17.47
N THR A 79 0.78 -1.37 -17.77
CA THR A 79 -0.42 -1.45 -16.91
C THR A 79 -0.86 -2.88 -16.65
N GLU A 80 -1.05 -3.68 -17.68
CA GLU A 80 -1.63 -5.03 -17.55
C GLU A 80 -0.74 -6.03 -16.82
N PRO A 81 0.56 -6.19 -17.15
CA PRO A 81 1.44 -7.10 -16.42
C PRO A 81 1.59 -6.72 -14.94
N TYR A 82 1.73 -5.43 -14.64
CA TYR A 82 1.83 -4.97 -13.24
C TYR A 82 0.53 -5.14 -12.48
N THR A 83 -0.62 -4.90 -13.12
CA THR A 83 -1.93 -5.15 -12.53
C THR A 83 -2.11 -6.63 -12.18
N HIS A 84 -1.72 -7.51 -13.10
CA HIS A 84 -1.76 -8.96 -12.87
C HIS A 84 -0.87 -9.36 -11.69
N ALA A 85 0.37 -8.87 -11.66
CA ALA A 85 1.32 -9.15 -10.58
C ALA A 85 0.76 -8.72 -9.21
N LEU A 86 0.27 -7.49 -9.08
CA LEU A 86 -0.28 -7.02 -7.81
C LEU A 86 -1.57 -7.74 -7.42
N ALA A 87 -2.47 -7.99 -8.36
CA ALA A 87 -3.71 -8.72 -8.07
C ALA A 87 -3.40 -10.13 -7.55
N SER A 88 -2.46 -10.85 -8.15
CA SER A 88 -2.08 -12.19 -7.71
C SER A 88 -1.48 -12.19 -6.29
N VAL A 89 -0.67 -11.19 -5.97
CA VAL A 89 -0.13 -11.01 -4.61
C VAL A 89 -1.25 -10.75 -3.60
N ILE A 90 -2.18 -9.84 -3.93
CA ILE A 90 -3.30 -9.51 -3.06
C ILE A 90 -4.21 -10.70 -2.82
N GLU A 91 -4.53 -11.46 -3.85
CA GLU A 91 -5.37 -12.66 -3.76
C GLU A 91 -4.73 -13.74 -2.89
N LYS A 92 -3.43 -13.93 -3.00
CA LYS A 92 -2.69 -14.94 -2.22
C LYS A 92 -2.49 -14.53 -0.76
N TYR A 93 -2.05 -13.30 -0.52
CA TYR A 93 -1.60 -12.86 0.81
C TYR A 93 -2.65 -12.09 1.61
N LYS A 94 -3.75 -11.67 1.00
CA LYS A 94 -4.90 -11.01 1.62
C LYS A 94 -4.51 -9.85 2.56
N PRO A 95 -3.94 -8.76 2.04
CA PRO A 95 -3.61 -7.59 2.85
C PRO A 95 -4.87 -6.88 3.34
N ASP A 96 -4.84 -6.34 4.56
CA ASP A 96 -5.89 -5.47 5.08
C ASP A 96 -5.82 -4.07 4.45
N VAL A 97 -4.60 -3.54 4.33
CA VAL A 97 -4.31 -2.23 3.73
C VAL A 97 -3.31 -2.40 2.60
N PHE A 98 -3.53 -1.71 1.50
CA PHE A 98 -2.60 -1.68 0.36
C PHE A 98 -2.39 -0.23 -0.13
N LEU A 99 -1.18 0.27 0.00
CA LEU A 99 -0.81 1.64 -0.33
C LEU A 99 0.02 1.70 -1.61
N ILE A 100 -0.31 2.66 -2.48
CA ILE A 100 0.40 2.94 -3.74
C ILE A 100 0.73 4.43 -3.78
N GLY A 101 1.88 4.82 -4.29
CA GLY A 101 2.21 6.24 -4.48
C GLY A 101 1.37 6.85 -5.61
N ALA A 102 0.90 8.08 -5.43
CA ALA A 102 0.16 8.84 -6.46
C ALA A 102 1.12 9.46 -7.50
N THR A 103 2.04 8.66 -8.01
CA THR A 103 2.88 8.97 -9.16
C THR A 103 2.12 8.73 -10.47
N ALA A 104 2.71 9.04 -11.62
CA ALA A 104 2.11 8.69 -12.92
C ALA A 104 1.82 7.18 -13.02
N ILE A 105 2.75 6.33 -12.58
CA ILE A 105 2.57 4.88 -12.52
C ILE A 105 1.43 4.51 -11.56
N GLY A 106 1.46 5.02 -10.34
CA GLY A 106 0.47 4.66 -9.32
C GLY A 106 -0.95 5.12 -9.63
N ARG A 107 -1.10 6.27 -10.29
CA ARG A 107 -2.41 6.78 -10.75
C ARG A 107 -3.02 5.94 -11.87
N ASP A 108 -2.19 5.29 -12.67
CA ASP A 108 -2.63 4.33 -13.68
C ASP A 108 -2.89 2.94 -13.06
N LEU A 109 -1.96 2.44 -12.26
CA LEU A 109 -1.97 1.09 -11.70
C LEU A 109 -3.03 0.90 -10.61
N GLY A 110 -3.16 1.83 -9.67
CA GLY A 110 -4.04 1.71 -8.50
C GLY A 110 -5.50 1.44 -8.87
N PRO A 111 -6.14 2.26 -9.71
CA PRO A 111 -7.53 2.04 -10.14
C PRO A 111 -7.73 0.70 -10.87
N ARG A 112 -6.76 0.28 -11.65
CA ARG A 112 -6.84 -1.01 -12.38
C ARG A 112 -6.79 -2.20 -11.42
N VAL A 113 -5.90 -2.16 -10.45
CA VAL A 113 -5.80 -3.20 -9.41
C VAL A 113 -7.07 -3.27 -8.59
N CYS A 114 -7.56 -2.15 -8.06
CA CYS A 114 -8.76 -2.15 -7.21
C CYS A 114 -10.01 -2.63 -7.98
N ALA A 115 -10.13 -2.29 -9.26
CA ALA A 115 -11.23 -2.78 -10.10
C ALA A 115 -11.15 -4.30 -10.30
N ARG A 116 -9.95 -4.84 -10.51
CA ARG A 116 -9.76 -6.28 -10.74
C ARG A 116 -10.08 -7.12 -9.51
N ILE A 117 -9.72 -6.64 -8.33
CA ILE A 117 -9.96 -7.36 -7.07
C ILE A 117 -11.27 -6.95 -6.38
N HIS A 118 -12.07 -6.10 -7.02
CA HIS A 118 -13.40 -5.65 -6.55
C HIS A 118 -13.37 -4.98 -5.17
N THR A 119 -12.48 -4.00 -5.00
CA THR A 119 -12.44 -3.14 -3.82
C THR A 119 -12.50 -1.66 -4.20
N GLY A 120 -12.55 -0.78 -3.19
CA GLY A 120 -12.50 0.67 -3.38
C GLY A 120 -11.08 1.22 -3.32
N LEU A 121 -10.87 2.37 -3.95
CA LEU A 121 -9.63 3.13 -3.90
C LEU A 121 -9.93 4.60 -3.60
N THR A 122 -9.25 5.17 -2.59
CA THR A 122 -9.24 6.60 -2.37
C THR A 122 -7.97 7.19 -2.96
N ALA A 123 -8.12 8.13 -3.90
CA ALA A 123 -7.00 8.66 -4.67
C ALA A 123 -6.41 9.93 -4.05
N ASP A 124 -5.08 10.07 -4.18
CA ASP A 124 -4.33 11.27 -3.87
C ASP A 124 -4.45 11.72 -2.41
N CYS A 125 -4.36 10.77 -1.49
CA CYS A 125 -4.45 11.01 -0.06
C CYS A 125 -3.26 11.82 0.45
N THR A 126 -3.54 12.71 1.40
CA THR A 126 -2.53 13.52 2.11
C THR A 126 -2.35 13.13 3.56
N GLN A 127 -3.30 12.36 4.13
CA GLN A 127 -3.25 11.85 5.49
C GLN A 127 -3.90 10.48 5.57
N LEU A 128 -3.31 9.59 6.37
CA LEU A 128 -3.81 8.25 6.66
C LEU A 128 -3.72 7.99 8.16
N ASP A 129 -4.82 7.51 8.74
CA ASP A 129 -4.93 7.16 10.15
C ASP A 129 -5.72 5.87 10.31
N ILE A 130 -5.61 5.23 11.48
CA ILE A 130 -6.49 4.14 11.88
C ILE A 130 -7.48 4.68 12.91
N GLY A 131 -8.74 4.38 12.73
CA GLY A 131 -9.77 4.85 13.65
C GLY A 131 -11.13 4.20 13.38
N ASP A 132 -12.15 4.76 14.02
CA ASP A 132 -13.52 4.28 13.91
C ASP A 132 -14.26 4.99 12.80
N PHE A 133 -15.13 4.25 12.09
CA PHE A 133 -15.98 4.81 11.06
C PHE A 133 -17.43 4.32 11.21
N PRO A 134 -18.45 5.19 11.14
CA PRO A 134 -18.36 6.65 10.97
C PRO A 134 -17.62 7.34 12.14
N LEU A 135 -16.98 8.46 11.86
CA LEU A 135 -16.17 9.22 12.84
C LEU A 135 -16.97 9.65 14.07
N VAL A 136 -18.24 9.91 13.88
CA VAL A 136 -19.19 10.23 14.96
C VAL A 136 -20.23 9.12 15.00
N PRO A 137 -20.51 8.54 16.19
CA PRO A 137 -21.56 7.56 16.33
C PRO A 137 -22.89 8.09 15.78
N THR A 138 -23.48 7.36 14.85
CA THR A 138 -24.72 7.76 14.18
C THR A 138 -25.84 6.78 14.57
N PRO A 139 -26.98 7.23 15.06
CA PRO A 139 -28.10 6.35 15.40
C PRO A 139 -28.47 5.42 14.24
N GLY A 140 -28.60 4.14 14.51
CA GLY A 140 -28.93 3.10 13.52
C GLY A 140 -27.81 2.67 12.58
N LYS A 141 -26.58 3.18 12.79
CA LYS A 141 -25.38 2.73 12.07
C LYS A 141 -24.39 2.11 13.05
N GLU A 142 -23.93 0.90 12.74
CA GLU A 142 -22.85 0.26 13.47
C GLU A 142 -21.53 0.97 13.18
N GLN A 143 -20.80 1.31 14.23
CA GLN A 143 -19.46 1.87 14.10
C GLN A 143 -18.45 0.73 13.90
N LYS A 144 -17.70 0.79 12.80
CA LYS A 144 -16.62 -0.15 12.50
C LYS A 144 -15.31 0.37 13.09
N HIS A 145 -14.62 -0.48 13.84
CA HIS A 145 -13.34 -0.15 14.48
C HIS A 145 -12.15 -0.49 13.59
N ASN A 146 -11.00 0.16 13.88
CA ASN A 146 -9.72 -0.12 13.21
C ASN A 146 -9.77 0.01 11.68
N GLN A 147 -10.50 1.00 11.19
CA GLN A 147 -10.60 1.28 9.76
C GLN A 147 -9.48 2.21 9.30
N LEU A 148 -9.03 2.04 8.05
CA LEU A 148 -8.16 3.01 7.41
C LEU A 148 -8.98 4.26 7.08
N LEU A 149 -8.64 5.38 7.71
CA LEU A 149 -9.22 6.69 7.45
C LEU A 149 -8.33 7.43 6.45
N MET A 150 -8.87 7.64 5.26
CA MET A 150 -8.15 8.20 4.11
C MET A 150 -8.61 9.63 3.88
N THR A 151 -7.72 10.59 4.15
CA THR A 151 -8.01 12.01 4.01
C THR A 151 -7.39 12.56 2.72
N ARG A 152 -8.20 13.26 1.96
CA ARG A 152 -7.79 13.93 0.72
C ARG A 152 -8.41 15.31 0.60
N PRO A 153 -7.76 16.26 -0.13
CA PRO A 153 -8.40 17.49 -0.54
C PRO A 153 -9.60 17.21 -1.45
N ALA A 154 -10.72 17.85 -1.18
CA ALA A 154 -11.89 17.86 -2.05
C ALA A 154 -11.82 19.07 -3.02
N PHE A 155 -12.78 19.10 -3.97
CA PHE A 155 -12.86 20.19 -4.96
C PHE A 155 -12.90 21.57 -4.28
N GLY A 156 -12.15 22.53 -4.82
CA GLY A 156 -12.12 23.91 -4.34
C GLY A 156 -11.03 24.27 -3.34
N GLY A 157 -10.18 23.31 -2.96
CA GLY A 157 -8.95 23.57 -2.16
C GLY A 157 -9.15 23.83 -0.67
N ASN A 158 -10.35 24.17 -0.23
CA ASN A 158 -10.64 24.53 1.16
C ASN A 158 -11.41 23.44 1.93
N THR A 159 -11.74 22.34 1.29
CA THR A 159 -12.48 21.24 1.90
C THR A 159 -11.62 19.98 1.86
N ILE A 160 -11.59 19.27 2.98
CA ILE A 160 -10.98 17.94 3.06
C ILE A 160 -12.06 16.91 3.28
N ALA A 161 -11.90 15.72 2.69
CA ALA A 161 -12.79 14.60 2.89
C ALA A 161 -12.04 13.45 3.55
N THR A 162 -12.63 12.85 4.57
CA THR A 162 -12.14 11.60 5.17
C THR A 162 -13.04 10.47 4.74
N ILE A 163 -12.46 9.47 4.11
CA ILE A 163 -13.14 8.35 3.46
C ILE A 163 -12.67 7.04 4.10
N ALA A 164 -13.56 6.08 4.23
CA ALA A 164 -13.25 4.73 4.65
C ALA A 164 -13.84 3.70 3.68
N CYS A 165 -13.30 2.48 3.71
CA CYS A 165 -13.78 1.34 2.93
C CYS A 165 -14.08 0.15 3.87
N PRO A 166 -15.16 0.20 4.65
CA PRO A 166 -15.40 -0.79 5.71
C PRO A 166 -15.85 -2.16 5.21
N GLU A 167 -16.38 -2.25 3.99
CA GLU A 167 -17.05 -3.47 3.48
C GLU A 167 -16.14 -4.34 2.58
N PHE A 168 -15.04 -3.79 2.08
CA PHE A 168 -14.16 -4.47 1.13
C PHE A 168 -12.70 -4.44 1.58
N ARG A 169 -11.92 -5.42 1.11
CA ARG A 169 -10.47 -5.52 1.35
C ARG A 169 -9.71 -5.83 0.05
N PRO A 170 -8.47 -5.41 -0.04
CA PRO A 170 -7.80 -4.49 0.88
C PRO A 170 -8.42 -3.10 0.85
N GLN A 171 -8.22 -2.32 1.91
CA GLN A 171 -8.46 -0.89 1.91
C GLN A 171 -7.34 -0.23 1.13
N MET A 172 -7.64 0.38 -0.01
CA MET A 172 -6.63 0.91 -0.92
C MET A 172 -6.62 2.43 -0.97
N ALA A 173 -5.43 2.99 -0.99
CA ALA A 173 -5.21 4.42 -1.21
C ALA A 173 -4.04 4.64 -2.16
N THR A 174 -4.14 5.66 -3.02
CA THR A 174 -2.94 6.28 -3.57
C THR A 174 -2.58 7.50 -2.72
N VAL A 175 -1.29 7.68 -2.47
CA VAL A 175 -0.75 8.68 -1.55
C VAL A 175 0.11 9.68 -2.28
N ARG A 176 -0.17 10.97 -2.06
CA ARG A 176 0.59 12.06 -2.68
C ARG A 176 2.06 11.98 -2.28
N PRO A 177 3.01 12.02 -3.25
CA PRO A 177 4.43 12.08 -2.92
C PRO A 177 4.80 13.33 -2.11
N GLY A 178 5.74 13.18 -1.17
CA GLY A 178 6.28 14.28 -0.38
C GLY A 178 5.46 14.65 0.86
N VAL A 179 4.36 13.95 1.15
CA VAL A 179 3.52 14.24 2.34
C VAL A 179 3.76 13.28 3.51
N MET A 180 4.31 12.10 3.25
CA MET A 180 4.68 11.14 4.30
C MET A 180 6.19 11.14 4.52
N GLN A 181 6.61 10.83 5.73
CA GLN A 181 8.03 10.83 6.09
C GLN A 181 8.62 9.43 6.00
N LYS A 182 9.83 9.37 5.42
CA LYS A 182 10.67 8.18 5.48
C LYS A 182 11.17 7.97 6.91
N LEU A 183 11.27 6.72 7.32
CA LEU A 183 12.04 6.37 8.51
C LEU A 183 13.53 6.61 8.29
N PRO A 184 14.31 6.83 9.38
CA PRO A 184 15.77 6.78 9.29
C PRO A 184 16.22 5.43 8.73
N ARG A 185 17.25 5.45 7.88
CA ARG A 185 17.84 4.24 7.35
C ARG A 185 18.61 3.51 8.45
N GLU A 186 18.28 2.26 8.70
CA GLU A 186 18.98 1.37 9.61
C GLU A 186 19.84 0.40 8.80
N ALA A 187 21.08 0.77 8.54
CA ALA A 187 22.01 -0.04 7.74
C ALA A 187 22.16 -1.44 8.34
N GLY A 188 22.04 -2.46 7.50
CA GLY A 188 22.15 -3.86 7.90
C GLY A 188 20.91 -4.43 8.59
N ARG A 189 19.81 -3.67 8.74
CA ARG A 189 18.52 -4.22 9.14
C ARG A 189 18.04 -5.11 8.01
N LYS A 190 17.92 -6.41 8.30
CA LYS A 190 17.36 -7.36 7.34
C LYS A 190 15.85 -7.42 7.49
N ASP A 191 15.15 -7.43 6.37
CA ASP A 191 13.78 -7.90 6.34
C ASP A 191 13.73 -9.35 6.89
N ARG A 192 12.66 -9.68 7.57
CA ARG A 192 12.55 -11.00 8.20
C ARG A 192 12.32 -12.12 7.18
N ARG A 193 11.83 -11.80 5.98
CA ARG A 193 11.59 -12.74 4.88
C ARG A 193 11.45 -12.01 3.54
N SER A 194 12.40 -12.16 2.64
CA SER A 194 12.16 -11.93 1.21
C SER A 194 11.61 -13.20 0.60
N GLU A 195 10.47 -13.10 -0.08
CA GLU A 195 9.84 -14.23 -0.76
C GLU A 195 9.65 -13.88 -2.24
N GLU A 196 10.07 -14.78 -3.11
CA GLU A 196 9.75 -14.69 -4.53
C GLU A 196 8.32 -15.18 -4.76
N HIS A 197 7.53 -14.38 -5.43
CA HIS A 197 6.17 -14.72 -5.84
C HIS A 197 6.17 -15.02 -7.34
N THR A 198 5.86 -16.25 -7.68
CA THR A 198 5.62 -16.66 -9.06
C THR A 198 4.11 -16.71 -9.32
N SER A 199 3.66 -15.95 -10.32
CA SER A 199 2.26 -15.93 -10.78
C SER A 199 1.99 -17.05 -11.76
#